data_f03aec3fbb223122811efbff89dedd6f
#
_entry.id   f03aec3fbb223122811efbff89dedd6f
#
_cell.length_a   1.000
_cell.length_b   1.000
_cell.length_c   1.000
_cell.angle_alpha   90.00
_cell.angle_beta   90.00
_cell.angle_gamma   90.00
#
_symmetry.space_group_name_H-M   'P 1'
#
loop_
_entity.id
_entity.type
_entity.pdbx_description
1 polymer ?
#
loop_
_entity_poly.entity_id
_entity_poly.type
_entity_poly.pdbx_seq_one_letter_code
_entity_poly.pdbx_strand_id
1 'polypeptide(L)'
;GPLTSKLQKIQVGDFVNVSPKATGTLIIDNLTEGTDLWLLATGTGIAPFISMLCDPKTYDEFKNIHVVWSVREKEELDAFDEWLNSIGIDYIPIVTRDERWKGETRRITTLLESENAIPKLNPETDKVMLCGNMDFNKEIMALLEERNYTEGNSREAGSFVLEKAFVG
;
A
#
# COMPACT_ATOMS: atom_id res chain seq x y z
N GLY A 1 2.47 20.15 -0.40
CA GLY A 1 1.35 20.83 -1.08
C GLY A 1 0.62 21.81 -0.18
N PRO A 2 -0.31 22.67 -0.71
CA PRO A 2 -0.97 23.72 0.07
C PRO A 2 -1.76 23.21 1.28
N LEU A 3 -2.37 22.02 1.18
CA LEU A 3 -3.09 21.39 2.29
C LEU A 3 -2.11 20.88 3.36
N THR A 4 -1.11 20.11 2.94
CA THR A 4 -0.14 19.50 3.85
C THR A 4 0.65 20.57 4.64
N SER A 5 1.00 21.69 4.01
CA SER A 5 1.68 22.80 4.69
C SER A 5 0.82 23.49 5.74
N LYS A 6 -0.50 23.35 5.70
CA LYS A 6 -1.42 23.80 6.75
C LYS A 6 -1.58 22.73 7.83
N LEU A 7 -1.79 21.47 7.42
CA LEU A 7 -1.99 20.36 8.36
C LEU A 7 -0.81 20.17 9.31
N GLN A 8 0.42 20.32 8.84
CA GLN A 8 1.62 20.20 9.71
C GLN A 8 1.70 21.26 10.83
N LYS A 9 0.85 22.29 10.81
CA LYS A 9 0.83 23.38 11.81
C LYS A 9 -0.30 23.25 12.82
N ILE A 10 -1.23 22.29 12.62
CA ILE A 10 -2.34 22.09 13.55
C ILE A 10 -1.84 21.55 14.88
N GLN A 11 -2.56 21.89 15.93
CA GLN A 11 -2.28 21.49 17.30
C GLN A 11 -3.47 20.74 17.89
N VAL A 12 -3.26 20.05 18.99
CA VAL A 12 -4.34 19.39 19.72
C VAL A 12 -5.39 20.43 20.16
N GLY A 13 -6.64 20.22 19.74
CA GLY A 13 -7.75 21.15 19.97
C GLY A 13 -8.14 21.99 18.77
N ASP A 14 -7.35 21.98 17.69
CA ASP A 14 -7.69 22.65 16.44
C ASP A 14 -8.78 21.86 15.68
N PHE A 15 -9.54 22.57 14.84
CA PHE A 15 -10.56 21.99 13.99
C PHE A 15 -10.06 21.75 12.58
N VAL A 16 -10.39 20.59 12.01
CA VAL A 16 -10.21 20.27 10.59
C VAL A 16 -11.55 20.03 9.91
N ASN A 17 -11.72 20.56 8.72
CA ASN A 17 -12.89 20.30 7.90
C ASN A 17 -12.69 19.01 7.11
N VAL A 18 -13.55 18.04 7.34
CA VAL A 18 -13.56 16.75 6.62
C VAL A 18 -14.82 16.70 5.74
N SER A 19 -14.64 16.34 4.45
CA SER A 19 -15.78 16.12 3.56
C SER A 19 -16.62 14.94 4.07
N PRO A 20 -17.95 15.06 4.14
CA PRO A 20 -18.81 13.95 4.52
C PRO A 20 -18.87 12.85 3.44
N LYS A 21 -18.44 13.16 2.20
CA LYS A 21 -18.41 12.19 1.11
C LYS A 21 -16.97 11.70 0.91
N ALA A 22 -16.76 10.41 1.17
CA ALA A 22 -15.52 9.74 0.82
C ALA A 22 -15.38 9.64 -0.72
N THR A 23 -14.18 9.86 -1.21
CA THR A 23 -13.84 9.76 -2.64
C THR A 23 -12.51 9.01 -2.78
N GLY A 24 -12.32 8.31 -3.88
CA GLY A 24 -11.11 7.54 -4.16
C GLY A 24 -11.44 6.17 -4.76
N THR A 25 -10.42 5.53 -5.30
CA THR A 25 -10.54 4.20 -5.94
C THR A 25 -9.83 3.11 -5.14
N LEU A 26 -9.05 3.48 -4.11
CA LEU A 26 -8.29 2.55 -3.30
C LEU A 26 -9.18 1.93 -2.20
N ILE A 27 -10.12 1.10 -2.64
CA ILE A 27 -11.05 0.37 -1.77
C ILE A 27 -11.13 -1.10 -2.21
N ILE A 28 -11.38 -1.98 -1.26
CA ILE A 28 -11.47 -3.44 -1.50
C ILE A 28 -12.60 -3.78 -2.48
N ASP A 29 -13.72 -3.08 -2.43
CA ASP A 29 -14.88 -3.30 -3.31
C ASP A 29 -14.56 -3.12 -4.82
N ASN A 30 -13.44 -2.49 -5.16
CA ASN A 30 -12.95 -2.37 -6.53
C ASN A 30 -12.02 -3.51 -6.96
N LEU A 31 -11.79 -4.49 -6.08
CA LEU A 31 -11.05 -5.73 -6.39
C LEU A 31 -12.02 -6.87 -6.72
N THR A 32 -11.60 -7.74 -7.63
CA THR A 32 -12.26 -9.04 -7.83
C THR A 32 -11.96 -9.97 -6.66
N GLU A 33 -12.74 -11.06 -6.51
CA GLU A 33 -12.49 -12.08 -5.49
C GLU A 33 -11.06 -12.64 -5.58
N GLY A 34 -10.47 -12.93 -4.42
CA GLY A 34 -9.12 -13.48 -4.31
C GLY A 34 -8.87 -14.10 -2.93
N THR A 35 -7.76 -14.79 -2.79
CA THR A 35 -7.35 -15.41 -1.53
C THR A 35 -6.36 -14.54 -0.76
N ASP A 36 -5.47 -13.88 -1.49
CA ASP A 36 -4.33 -13.14 -0.95
C ASP A 36 -4.43 -11.67 -1.34
N LEU A 37 -4.25 -10.79 -0.36
CA LEU A 37 -4.21 -9.35 -0.54
C LEU A 37 -2.79 -8.82 -0.33
N TRP A 38 -2.24 -8.21 -1.36
CA TRP A 38 -0.92 -7.57 -1.34
C TRP A 38 -1.06 -6.05 -1.26
N LEU A 39 -0.60 -5.46 -0.17
CA LEU A 39 -0.60 -4.02 0.09
C LEU A 39 0.81 -3.49 -0.11
N LEU A 40 1.06 -2.82 -1.23
CA LEU A 40 2.38 -2.31 -1.62
C LEU A 40 2.46 -0.80 -1.42
N ALA A 41 3.27 -0.36 -0.46
CA ALA A 41 3.37 1.04 -0.06
C ALA A 41 4.78 1.62 -0.16
N THR A 42 4.87 2.90 -0.49
CA THR A 42 6.10 3.68 -0.28
C THR A 42 5.84 4.91 0.59
N GLY A 43 6.74 5.17 1.55
CA GLY A 43 6.64 6.31 2.46
C GLY A 43 5.28 6.41 3.15
N THR A 44 4.64 7.57 3.07
CA THR A 44 3.32 7.82 3.67
C THR A 44 2.16 7.08 3.00
N GLY A 45 2.39 6.40 1.88
CA GLY A 45 1.40 5.55 1.23
C GLY A 45 0.94 4.36 2.06
N ILE A 46 1.58 4.09 3.19
CA ILE A 46 1.12 3.09 4.16
C ILE A 46 -0.21 3.50 4.84
N ALA A 47 -0.49 4.79 4.99
CA ALA A 47 -1.60 5.29 5.80
C ALA A 47 -2.99 4.74 5.40
N PRO A 48 -3.42 4.69 4.12
CA PRO A 48 -4.68 4.06 3.76
C PRO A 48 -4.71 2.57 4.09
N PHE A 49 -3.59 1.86 4.01
CA PHE A 49 -3.52 0.44 4.34
C PHE A 49 -3.63 0.19 5.86
N ILE A 50 -3.08 1.06 6.70
CA ILE A 50 -3.33 1.01 8.14
C ILE A 50 -4.82 1.11 8.44
N SER A 51 -5.55 2.01 7.75
CA SER A 51 -7.01 2.11 7.90
C SER A 51 -7.74 0.83 7.50
N MET A 52 -7.35 0.21 6.38
CA MET A 52 -7.93 -1.07 5.93
C MET A 52 -7.63 -2.22 6.89
N LEU A 53 -6.42 -2.29 7.42
CA LEU A 53 -6.01 -3.31 8.39
C LEU A 53 -6.70 -3.18 9.76
N CYS A 54 -7.30 -2.02 10.06
CA CYS A 54 -8.17 -1.82 11.22
C CYS A 54 -9.63 -2.24 10.94
N ASP A 55 -10.01 -2.52 9.69
CA ASP A 55 -11.37 -2.92 9.33
C ASP A 55 -11.49 -4.46 9.32
N PRO A 56 -12.37 -5.06 10.14
CA PRO A 56 -12.63 -6.50 10.12
C PRO A 56 -13.01 -7.05 8.74
N LYS A 57 -13.67 -6.25 7.91
CA LYS A 57 -14.05 -6.64 6.54
C LYS A 57 -12.85 -7.12 5.72
N THR A 58 -11.69 -6.52 5.91
CA THR A 58 -10.46 -6.92 5.19
C THR A 58 -10.11 -8.39 5.43
N TYR A 59 -10.28 -8.86 6.66
CA TYR A 59 -9.99 -10.24 7.07
C TYR A 59 -11.11 -11.22 6.74
N ASP A 60 -12.33 -10.72 6.54
CA ASP A 60 -13.45 -11.54 6.06
C ASP A 60 -13.33 -11.84 4.56
N GLU A 61 -12.75 -10.92 3.79
CA GLU A 61 -12.63 -11.05 2.34
C GLU A 61 -11.34 -11.74 1.87
N PHE A 62 -10.24 -11.62 2.64
CA PHE A 62 -8.94 -12.19 2.27
C PHE A 62 -8.40 -13.09 3.37
N LYS A 63 -7.98 -14.30 2.98
CA LYS A 63 -7.42 -15.28 3.91
C LYS A 63 -6.00 -14.90 4.36
N ASN A 64 -5.19 -14.38 3.43
CA ASN A 64 -3.82 -13.98 3.71
C ASN A 64 -3.63 -12.52 3.32
N ILE A 65 -2.94 -11.76 4.17
CA ILE A 65 -2.65 -10.35 3.92
C ILE A 65 -1.15 -10.14 4.01
N HIS A 66 -0.59 -9.53 2.98
CA HIS A 66 0.83 -9.26 2.83
C HIS A 66 1.04 -7.76 2.70
N VAL A 67 1.87 -7.18 3.56
CA VAL A 67 2.24 -5.77 3.51
C VAL A 67 3.71 -5.64 3.13
N VAL A 68 3.99 -4.90 2.07
CA VAL A 68 5.35 -4.53 1.69
C VAL A 68 5.47 -3.02 1.76
N TRP A 69 6.20 -2.52 2.74
CA TRP A 69 6.33 -1.09 2.98
C TRP A 69 7.77 -0.62 2.85
N SER A 70 8.02 0.24 1.86
CA SER A 70 9.36 0.77 1.57
C SER A 70 9.47 2.23 2.02
N VAL A 71 10.51 2.50 2.81
CA VAL A 71 10.88 3.83 3.28
C VAL A 71 12.34 4.14 2.95
N ARG A 72 12.77 5.38 3.17
CA ARG A 72 14.16 5.77 2.96
C ARG A 72 15.02 5.50 4.17
N GLU A 73 14.57 5.95 5.32
CA GLU A 73 15.30 5.89 6.60
C GLU A 73 14.51 5.01 7.58
N LYS A 74 15.24 4.33 8.48
CA LYS A 74 14.64 3.40 9.43
C LYS A 74 13.62 4.08 10.35
N GLU A 75 13.87 5.31 10.76
CA GLU A 75 13.01 6.08 11.65
C GLU A 75 11.59 6.31 11.07
N GLU A 76 11.44 6.22 9.75
CA GLU A 76 10.11 6.31 9.12
C GLU A 76 9.22 5.08 9.42
N LEU A 77 9.81 3.95 9.80
CA LEU A 77 9.07 2.75 10.20
C LEU A 77 8.46 2.88 11.60
N ASP A 78 9.04 3.69 12.48
CA ASP A 78 8.70 3.75 13.92
C ASP A 78 7.21 4.01 14.19
N ALA A 79 6.51 4.64 13.25
CA ALA A 79 5.09 4.93 13.40
C ALA A 79 4.20 3.67 13.44
N PHE A 80 4.56 2.60 12.70
CA PHE A 80 3.67 1.44 12.50
C PHE A 80 4.38 0.08 12.53
N ASP A 81 5.72 0.02 12.57
CA ASP A 81 6.49 -1.22 12.46
C ASP A 81 6.11 -2.23 13.57
N GLU A 82 6.10 -1.80 14.82
CA GLU A 82 5.74 -2.65 15.95
C GLU A 82 4.30 -3.17 15.82
N TRP A 83 3.37 -2.31 15.44
CA TRP A 83 1.97 -2.70 15.26
C TRP A 83 1.80 -3.69 14.10
N LEU A 84 2.40 -3.43 12.93
CA LEU A 84 2.33 -4.34 11.77
C LEU A 84 2.90 -5.72 12.09
N ASN A 85 4.00 -5.79 12.84
CA ASN A 85 4.57 -7.05 13.30
C ASN A 85 3.66 -7.80 14.31
N SER A 86 2.75 -7.11 14.99
CA SER A 86 1.92 -7.69 16.06
C SER A 86 0.58 -8.25 15.59
N ILE A 87 0.07 -7.86 14.43
CA ILE A 87 -1.30 -8.19 13.99
C ILE A 87 -1.43 -9.50 13.20
N GLY A 88 -0.35 -10.27 13.07
CA GLY A 88 -0.38 -11.62 12.49
C GLY A 88 -0.52 -11.67 10.97
N ILE A 89 -0.06 -10.64 10.26
CA ILE A 89 0.03 -10.59 8.80
C ILE A 89 1.47 -10.81 8.33
N ASP A 90 1.67 -11.11 7.05
CA ASP A 90 3.00 -11.15 6.45
C ASP A 90 3.46 -9.73 6.15
N TYR A 91 4.49 -9.27 6.86
CA TYR A 91 5.01 -7.91 6.74
C TYR A 91 6.47 -7.88 6.34
N ILE A 92 6.78 -7.14 5.29
CA ILE A 92 8.13 -6.95 4.76
C ILE A 92 8.49 -5.46 4.80
N PRO A 93 9.20 -4.99 5.84
CA PRO A 93 9.75 -3.65 5.88
C PRO A 93 10.99 -3.54 4.99
N ILE A 94 11.06 -2.47 4.20
CA ILE A 94 12.19 -2.16 3.31
C ILE A 94 12.73 -0.77 3.68
N VAL A 95 14.05 -0.69 3.91
CA VAL A 95 14.74 0.59 4.11
C VAL A 95 15.84 0.75 3.07
N THR A 96 15.74 1.79 2.25
CA THR A 96 16.55 1.91 1.02
C THR A 96 17.80 2.79 1.16
N ARG A 97 17.94 3.59 2.23
CA ARG A 97 19.04 4.58 2.35
C ARG A 97 19.75 4.61 3.70
N ASP A 98 19.35 3.78 4.66
CA ASP A 98 20.00 3.72 5.97
C ASP A 98 20.98 2.54 6.05
N GLU A 99 22.27 2.82 6.13
CA GLU A 99 23.33 1.81 6.23
C GLU A 99 23.28 1.01 7.55
N ARG A 100 22.60 1.53 8.58
CA ARG A 100 22.40 0.84 9.87
C ARG A 100 21.36 -0.27 9.78
N TRP A 101 20.50 -0.22 8.77
CA TRP A 101 19.47 -1.23 8.53
C TRP A 101 20.11 -2.57 8.10
N LYS A 102 19.63 -3.67 8.66
CA LYS A 102 20.12 -5.03 8.37
C LYS A 102 19.07 -5.94 7.72
N GLY A 103 17.88 -5.42 7.49
CA GLY A 103 16.79 -6.11 6.78
C GLY A 103 16.84 -5.89 5.27
N GLU A 104 15.68 -5.96 4.64
CA GLU A 104 15.53 -5.82 3.19
C GLU A 104 15.84 -4.38 2.71
N THR A 105 16.59 -4.23 1.64
CA THR A 105 17.00 -2.93 1.07
C THR A 105 16.64 -2.77 -0.41
N ARG A 106 16.24 -3.86 -1.08
CA ARG A 106 15.88 -3.83 -2.50
C ARG A 106 14.56 -3.07 -2.70
N ARG A 107 14.36 -2.50 -3.87
CA ARG A 107 13.08 -1.87 -4.24
C ARG A 107 11.97 -2.93 -4.34
N ILE A 108 10.72 -2.53 -4.09
CA ILE A 108 9.56 -3.43 -4.22
C ILE A 108 9.49 -4.04 -5.63
N THR A 109 9.76 -3.26 -6.69
CA THR A 109 9.83 -3.76 -8.07
C THR A 109 10.81 -4.93 -8.21
N THR A 110 12.02 -4.77 -7.66
CA THR A 110 13.05 -5.82 -7.67
C THR A 110 12.62 -7.06 -6.90
N LEU A 111 11.90 -6.89 -5.78
CA LEU A 111 11.37 -8.02 -5.02
C LEU A 111 10.31 -8.80 -5.81
N LEU A 112 9.42 -8.09 -6.50
CA LEU A 112 8.38 -8.71 -7.33
C LEU A 112 8.93 -9.42 -8.57
N GLU A 113 10.09 -8.99 -9.09
CA GLU A 113 10.80 -9.64 -10.20
C GLU A 113 11.66 -10.82 -9.75
N SER A 114 12.01 -10.88 -8.46
CA SER A 114 12.88 -11.91 -7.88
C SER A 114 12.07 -13.13 -7.44
N GLU A 115 12.25 -14.27 -8.10
CA GLU A 115 11.53 -15.52 -7.79
C GLU A 115 11.78 -16.04 -6.35
N ASN A 116 12.79 -15.53 -5.65
CA ASN A 116 13.16 -16.00 -4.32
C ASN A 116 12.76 -15.07 -3.17
N ALA A 117 12.17 -13.89 -3.45
CA ALA A 117 11.88 -12.89 -2.43
C ALA A 117 10.39 -12.78 -2.09
N ILE A 118 9.58 -12.73 -3.12
CA ILE A 118 8.12 -12.75 -3.04
C ILE A 118 7.64 -13.83 -4.00
N PRO A 119 6.65 -14.66 -3.63
CA PRO A 119 6.07 -15.63 -4.56
C PRO A 119 5.62 -14.94 -5.84
N LYS A 120 5.72 -15.63 -6.97
CA LYS A 120 5.21 -15.10 -8.23
C LYS A 120 3.70 -14.89 -8.11
N LEU A 121 3.28 -13.63 -8.13
CA LEU A 121 1.89 -13.25 -8.00
C LEU A 121 1.04 -13.79 -9.16
N ASN A 122 -0.14 -14.31 -8.83
CA ASN A 122 -1.12 -14.85 -9.76
C ASN A 122 -2.41 -14.00 -9.73
N PRO A 123 -2.83 -13.34 -10.81
CA PRO A 123 -4.01 -12.49 -10.83
C PRO A 123 -5.32 -13.19 -10.46
N GLU A 124 -5.39 -14.52 -10.57
CA GLU A 124 -6.57 -15.29 -10.17
C GLU A 124 -6.76 -15.31 -8.64
N THR A 125 -5.67 -15.41 -7.89
CA THR A 125 -5.69 -15.57 -6.43
C THR A 125 -5.22 -14.35 -5.66
N ASP A 126 -4.24 -13.61 -6.22
CA ASP A 126 -3.57 -12.51 -5.53
C ASP A 126 -4.13 -11.17 -6.03
N LYS A 127 -4.62 -10.36 -5.10
CA LYS A 127 -5.09 -9.01 -5.39
C LYS A 127 -4.11 -8.00 -4.85
N VAL A 128 -3.92 -6.89 -5.58
CA VAL A 128 -2.86 -5.94 -5.26
C VAL A 128 -3.44 -4.54 -5.06
N MET A 129 -3.02 -3.87 -4.02
CA MET A 129 -3.32 -2.46 -3.78
C MET A 129 -2.03 -1.65 -3.72
N LEU A 130 -1.98 -0.53 -4.42
CA LEU A 130 -0.79 0.31 -4.55
C LEU A 130 -1.03 1.70 -3.97
N CYS A 131 -0.15 2.14 -3.10
CA CYS A 131 -0.13 3.53 -2.65
C CYS A 131 1.31 4.02 -2.49
N GLY A 132 1.70 4.99 -3.31
CA GLY A 132 3.03 5.57 -3.28
C GLY A 132 3.22 6.73 -4.24
N ASN A 133 4.47 7.10 -4.50
CA ASN A 133 4.75 8.15 -5.46
C ASN A 133 4.45 7.71 -6.90
N MET A 134 4.37 8.69 -7.81
CA MET A 134 3.97 8.45 -9.22
C MET A 134 4.88 7.45 -9.96
N ASP A 135 6.19 7.51 -9.72
CA ASP A 135 7.14 6.62 -10.42
C ASP A 135 6.99 5.18 -9.93
N PHE A 136 6.86 4.99 -8.61
CA PHE A 136 6.55 3.69 -8.02
C PHE A 136 5.26 3.11 -8.59
N ASN A 137 4.17 3.88 -8.58
CA ASN A 137 2.89 3.42 -9.09
C ASN A 137 2.99 3.01 -10.57
N LYS A 138 3.66 3.80 -11.42
CA LYS A 138 3.85 3.48 -12.84
C LYS A 138 4.68 2.20 -13.05
N GLU A 139 5.77 2.03 -12.32
CA GLU A 139 6.63 0.85 -12.43
C GLU A 139 5.87 -0.42 -12.04
N ILE A 140 5.14 -0.39 -10.90
CA ILE A 140 4.38 -1.56 -10.45
C ILE A 140 3.20 -1.84 -11.38
N MET A 141 2.46 -0.83 -11.84
CA MET A 141 1.37 -1.02 -12.81
C MET A 141 1.87 -1.74 -14.07
N ALA A 142 2.96 -1.28 -14.67
CA ALA A 142 3.51 -1.91 -15.88
C ALA A 142 3.84 -3.40 -15.63
N LEU A 143 4.47 -3.70 -14.49
CA LEU A 143 4.81 -5.07 -14.13
C LEU A 143 3.57 -5.95 -13.89
N LEU A 144 2.52 -5.39 -13.28
CA LEU A 144 1.26 -6.11 -13.06
C LEU A 144 0.51 -6.35 -14.38
N GLU A 145 0.45 -5.36 -15.26
CA GLU A 145 -0.18 -5.48 -16.59
C GLU A 145 0.53 -6.53 -17.46
N GLU A 146 1.86 -6.61 -17.44
CA GLU A 146 2.64 -7.68 -18.09
C GLU A 146 2.30 -9.07 -17.55
N ARG A 147 1.79 -9.14 -16.32
CA ARG A 147 1.34 -10.38 -15.66
C ARG A 147 -0.16 -10.62 -15.76
N ASN A 148 -0.84 -9.93 -16.67
CA ASN A 148 -2.29 -10.02 -16.91
C ASN A 148 -3.18 -9.55 -15.75
N TYR A 149 -2.68 -8.68 -14.88
CA TYR A 149 -3.51 -7.97 -13.92
C TYR A 149 -4.30 -6.85 -14.62
N THR A 150 -5.52 -6.60 -14.14
CA THR A 150 -6.38 -5.52 -14.64
C THR A 150 -6.67 -4.50 -13.55
N GLU A 151 -6.62 -3.20 -13.90
CA GLU A 151 -6.92 -2.12 -12.97
C GLU A 151 -8.42 -2.06 -12.67
N GLY A 152 -8.78 -2.15 -11.38
CA GLY A 152 -10.14 -1.96 -10.89
C GLY A 152 -10.48 -0.47 -10.68
N ASN A 153 -11.77 -0.17 -10.78
CA ASN A 153 -12.31 1.16 -10.55
C ASN A 153 -13.76 1.08 -10.05
N SER A 154 -14.40 2.21 -9.80
CA SER A 154 -15.77 2.28 -9.27
C SER A 154 -16.87 1.71 -10.18
N ARG A 155 -16.56 1.32 -11.41
CA ARG A 155 -17.51 0.73 -12.38
C ARG A 155 -17.26 -0.74 -12.63
N GLU A 156 -16.00 -1.14 -12.55
CA GLU A 156 -15.56 -2.50 -12.87
C GLU A 156 -14.44 -2.89 -11.90
N ALA A 157 -14.61 -3.99 -11.18
CA ALA A 157 -13.60 -4.53 -10.30
C ALA A 157 -12.45 -5.14 -11.11
N GLY A 158 -11.23 -5.01 -10.59
CA GLY A 158 -10.01 -5.54 -11.22
C GLY A 158 -9.19 -6.37 -10.25
N SER A 159 -8.06 -6.89 -10.72
CA SER A 159 -7.13 -7.63 -9.89
C SER A 159 -6.14 -6.73 -9.12
N PHE A 160 -6.05 -5.44 -9.48
CA PHE A 160 -5.34 -4.45 -8.67
C PHE A 160 -6.05 -3.09 -8.66
N VAL A 161 -5.79 -2.30 -7.63
CA VAL A 161 -6.22 -0.91 -7.52
C VAL A 161 -5.09 -0.04 -7.00
N LEU A 162 -5.13 1.26 -7.31
CA LEU A 162 -4.14 2.22 -6.84
C LEU A 162 -4.79 3.55 -6.45
N GLU A 163 -4.11 4.28 -5.57
CA GLU A 163 -4.43 5.68 -5.36
C GLU A 163 -3.76 6.53 -6.44
N LYS A 164 -4.58 7.24 -7.23
CA LYS A 164 -4.10 8.24 -8.18
C LYS A 164 -3.88 9.53 -7.39
N ALA A 165 -2.62 9.86 -7.11
CA ALA A 165 -2.29 11.14 -6.49
C ALA A 165 -2.87 12.27 -7.36
N PHE A 166 -3.75 13.06 -6.78
CA PHE A 166 -4.21 14.30 -7.42
C PHE A 166 -3.04 15.28 -7.44
N VAL A 167 -2.37 15.37 -8.57
CA VAL A 167 -1.44 16.46 -8.85
C VAL A 167 -2.31 17.64 -9.28
N GLY A 168 -2.66 18.48 -8.30
CA GLY A 168 -3.30 19.76 -8.53
C GLY A 168 -2.26 20.85 -8.79
#